data_b8462cb6125bae5e850509cd740f2cde
#
_entry.id   b8462cb6125bae5e850509cd740f2cde
#
_cell.length_a   1.000
_cell.length_b   1.000
_cell.length_c   1.000
_cell.angle_alpha   90.00
_cell.angle_beta   90.00
_cell.angle_gamma   90.00
#
_symmetry.space_group_name_H-M   'P 1'
#
loop_
_entity.id
_entity.type
_entity.pdbx_description
1 polymer ?
#
loop_
_entity_poly.entity_id
_entity_poly.type
_entity_poly.pdbx_seq_one_letter_code
_entity_poly.pdbx_strand_id
1 'polypeptide(L)'
;MWVIAVAFVVSVAVAAFLLPNIVRVAVKNNLYDLPDERHLHKGRVPRLGGVAFLPAMFIALIVAFAVDTYFISGANEAILLKEVRQMLVAGTGLVILYFVGLADDLSGVPYRNKFIEQILAAMLMCASGVWVNNLHGFLGIHALAPWVSIPLTIFSVVLVINSVNLIDGIDGLAAGICIIGMIAFAFVFIEHDYYSFAVVTCTAIGCLIPFYISNVFGKTDGRKIFLGDTGTLFMGYLLAFFAVKTSMVQPAFTGNANAFYLVYAYSLLLLPVFDVARVFFRRLRQKRNPFLPDRTHIHHKMLALGLSERAARIILFSVAIFFFVINITLCFMDLNINLIVLIDVFVWCVCHVLLSRRISRHHSLKTAAVLAAAALLLPSCANVKDITYLQNKVIDNPEKMDRYAGVIIQPMDILSVVVSSRNPELAAMFNLPVVTFQEGSEVGQTGGYGQKLMGYMVDGQGMIDFPVLGRIEAAGMTRWELAEKIKKRLVADGYLSDAVVTVEFKNFKVTVMGEVASPGTFSIEGDKVTVLQALAMAKDLTIYGKRDNVLVIREQGGRRVIYQINLMDVDMFKSPGYYLQQNDVVYVEPNPNKARQSTIDDKNLRLTSIAISSASVLLSLATLIINLVN
;
A
#
# COMPACT_ATOMS: atom_id res chain seq x y z
N MET A 1 17.24 1.39 15.23
CA MET A 1 17.04 0.04 14.65
C MET A 1 17.90 -1.04 15.32
N TRP A 2 19.23 -0.86 15.48
CA TRP A 2 20.08 -1.88 16.14
C TRP A 2 19.64 -2.22 17.57
N VAL A 3 19.23 -1.23 18.36
CA VAL A 3 18.75 -1.42 19.74
C VAL A 3 17.54 -2.35 19.80
N ILE A 4 16.59 -2.18 18.85
CA ILE A 4 15.40 -3.04 18.74
C ILE A 4 15.82 -4.49 18.41
N ALA A 5 16.76 -4.66 17.48
CA ALA A 5 17.26 -5.99 17.12
C ALA A 5 18.00 -6.68 18.30
N VAL A 6 18.83 -5.93 19.02
CA VAL A 6 19.52 -6.43 20.23
C VAL A 6 18.52 -6.83 21.29
N ALA A 7 17.53 -5.98 21.60
CA ALA A 7 16.48 -6.27 22.56
C ALA A 7 15.71 -7.56 22.21
N PHE A 8 15.34 -7.72 20.95
CA PHE A 8 14.68 -8.91 20.46
C PHE A 8 15.54 -10.18 20.61
N VAL A 9 16.80 -10.14 20.14
CA VAL A 9 17.71 -11.31 20.20
C VAL A 9 18.00 -11.71 21.63
N VAL A 10 18.27 -10.73 22.51
CA VAL A 10 18.54 -11.00 23.93
C VAL A 10 17.30 -11.58 24.61
N SER A 11 16.10 -11.06 24.36
CA SER A 11 14.87 -11.60 24.94
C SER A 11 14.59 -13.04 24.49
N VAL A 12 14.82 -13.37 23.21
CA VAL A 12 14.73 -14.73 22.68
C VAL A 12 15.72 -15.65 23.42
N ALA A 13 16.97 -15.23 23.52
CA ALA A 13 18.03 -16.05 24.16
C ALA A 13 17.73 -16.29 25.65
N VAL A 14 17.36 -15.25 26.39
CA VAL A 14 17.06 -15.36 27.83
C VAL A 14 15.81 -16.20 28.06
N ALA A 15 14.73 -15.98 27.30
CA ALA A 15 13.52 -16.80 27.43
C ALA A 15 13.78 -18.26 27.06
N ALA A 16 14.53 -18.54 26.00
CA ALA A 16 14.92 -19.90 25.60
C ALA A 16 15.78 -20.60 26.66
N PHE A 17 16.58 -19.83 27.42
CA PHE A 17 17.36 -20.36 28.55
C PHE A 17 16.49 -20.60 29.80
N LEU A 18 15.58 -19.68 30.12
CA LEU A 18 14.76 -19.75 31.34
C LEU A 18 13.68 -20.83 31.26
N LEU A 19 12.99 -20.97 30.13
CA LEU A 19 11.85 -21.89 30.00
C LEU A 19 12.18 -23.36 30.36
N PRO A 20 13.25 -23.97 29.84
CA PRO A 20 13.61 -25.34 30.22
C PRO A 20 13.93 -25.49 31.70
N ASN A 21 14.52 -24.47 32.33
CA ASN A 21 14.82 -24.46 33.74
C ASN A 21 13.56 -24.38 34.59
N ILE A 22 12.61 -23.52 34.21
CA ILE A 22 11.30 -23.41 34.87
C ILE A 22 10.56 -24.75 34.77
N VAL A 23 10.53 -25.40 33.60
CA VAL A 23 9.93 -26.73 33.44
C VAL A 23 10.57 -27.73 34.38
N ARG A 24 11.92 -27.75 34.47
CA ARG A 24 12.65 -28.68 35.33
C ARG A 24 12.31 -28.46 36.80
N VAL A 25 12.24 -27.20 37.26
CA VAL A 25 11.89 -26.85 38.66
C VAL A 25 10.42 -27.22 38.93
N ALA A 26 9.50 -26.92 37.99
CA ALA A 26 8.10 -27.26 38.15
C ALA A 26 7.84 -28.77 38.24
N VAL A 27 8.54 -29.54 37.37
CA VAL A 27 8.48 -31.02 37.40
C VAL A 27 9.02 -31.55 38.71
N LYS A 28 10.17 -31.05 39.21
CA LYS A 28 10.78 -31.47 40.47
C LYS A 28 9.89 -31.22 41.69
N ASN A 29 9.14 -30.12 41.67
CA ASN A 29 8.26 -29.72 42.78
C ASN A 29 6.80 -30.11 42.60
N ASN A 30 6.47 -30.98 41.63
CA ASN A 30 5.09 -31.42 41.33
C ASN A 30 4.10 -30.27 41.05
N LEU A 31 4.57 -29.16 40.46
CA LEU A 31 3.75 -28.01 40.10
C LEU A 31 3.16 -28.20 38.68
N TYR A 32 2.21 -29.15 38.58
CA TYR A 32 1.50 -29.39 37.31
C TYR A 32 0.02 -29.20 37.44
N ASP A 33 -0.61 -28.96 36.30
CA ASP A 33 -2.04 -29.09 36.17
C ASP A 33 -2.45 -30.56 36.27
N LEU A 34 -3.29 -30.87 37.24
CA LEU A 34 -3.88 -32.21 37.31
C LEU A 34 -4.94 -32.34 36.21
N PRO A 35 -4.99 -33.47 35.48
CA PRO A 35 -6.02 -33.73 34.51
C PRO A 35 -7.38 -33.67 35.21
N ASP A 36 -8.10 -32.57 35.07
CA ASP A 36 -9.50 -32.46 35.45
C ASP A 36 -10.35 -32.71 34.20
N GLU A 37 -11.62 -33.15 34.36
CA GLU A 37 -12.58 -33.33 33.24
C GLU A 37 -12.69 -32.16 32.28
N ARG A 38 -12.10 -31.02 32.64
CA ARG A 38 -12.11 -29.75 31.88
C ARG A 38 -10.95 -29.61 30.92
N HIS A 39 -9.86 -30.39 31.04
CA HIS A 39 -8.66 -30.25 30.24
C HIS A 39 -8.49 -31.46 29.28
N LEU A 40 -8.20 -31.14 28.03
CA LEU A 40 -8.09 -32.14 26.92
C LEU A 40 -6.78 -32.95 26.95
N HIS A 41 -5.85 -32.67 27.88
CA HIS A 41 -4.52 -33.21 27.89
C HIS A 41 -4.38 -34.42 28.84
N LYS A 42 -3.78 -35.50 28.35
CA LYS A 42 -3.53 -36.74 29.10
C LYS A 42 -2.21 -36.73 29.90
N GLY A 43 -1.45 -35.62 29.92
CA GLY A 43 -0.10 -35.53 30.53
C GLY A 43 -0.02 -34.48 31.65
N ARG A 44 1.01 -34.60 32.52
CA ARG A 44 1.34 -33.59 33.55
C ARG A 44 2.12 -32.47 32.93
N VAL A 45 1.52 -31.28 32.73
CA VAL A 45 2.15 -30.13 32.08
C VAL A 45 2.16 -28.95 33.05
N PRO A 46 3.32 -28.28 33.31
CA PRO A 46 3.39 -27.10 34.16
C PRO A 46 2.66 -25.89 33.57
N ARG A 47 2.04 -25.06 34.43
CA ARG A 47 1.36 -23.79 34.04
C ARG A 47 2.21 -22.54 34.27
N LEU A 48 3.52 -22.65 34.31
CA LEU A 48 4.43 -21.57 34.74
C LEU A 48 5.19 -20.93 33.58
N GLY A 49 4.66 -20.99 32.34
CA GLY A 49 5.35 -20.42 31.16
C GLY A 49 5.51 -18.90 31.23
N GLY A 50 4.51 -18.21 31.73
CA GLY A 50 4.53 -16.75 31.92
C GLY A 50 5.60 -16.24 32.90
N VAL A 51 6.09 -17.11 33.78
CA VAL A 51 7.14 -16.73 34.75
C VAL A 51 8.45 -16.30 34.08
N ALA A 52 8.73 -16.81 32.88
CA ALA A 52 9.92 -16.41 32.13
C ALA A 52 9.84 -14.97 31.57
N PHE A 53 8.65 -14.38 31.42
CA PHE A 53 8.48 -13.17 30.62
C PHE A 53 9.06 -11.93 31.30
N LEU A 54 8.69 -11.67 32.55
CA LEU A 54 9.19 -10.48 33.26
C LEU A 54 10.72 -10.45 33.35
N PRO A 55 11.42 -11.52 33.83
CA PRO A 55 12.87 -11.50 33.90
C PRO A 55 13.54 -11.43 32.53
N ALA A 56 13.01 -12.13 31.49
CA ALA A 56 13.58 -12.07 30.16
C ALA A 56 13.43 -10.68 29.53
N MET A 57 12.26 -10.05 29.68
CA MET A 57 12.06 -8.69 29.21
C MET A 57 12.95 -7.69 29.96
N PHE A 58 13.04 -7.80 31.26
CA PHE A 58 13.84 -6.89 32.09
C PHE A 58 15.32 -6.95 31.70
N ILE A 59 15.90 -8.13 31.58
CA ILE A 59 17.30 -8.32 31.14
C ILE A 59 17.50 -7.75 29.73
N ALA A 60 16.60 -8.06 28.78
CA ALA A 60 16.71 -7.59 27.43
C ALA A 60 16.63 -6.05 27.32
N LEU A 61 15.76 -5.41 28.11
CA LEU A 61 15.64 -3.96 28.16
C LEU A 61 16.88 -3.30 28.76
N ILE A 62 17.47 -3.87 29.83
CA ILE A 62 18.73 -3.36 30.42
C ILE A 62 19.86 -3.43 29.39
N VAL A 63 20.01 -4.57 28.70
CA VAL A 63 21.05 -4.73 27.68
C VAL A 63 20.82 -3.78 26.50
N ALA A 64 19.57 -3.65 26.03
CA ALA A 64 19.23 -2.72 24.97
C ALA A 64 19.53 -1.26 25.35
N PHE A 65 19.19 -0.87 26.57
CA PHE A 65 19.48 0.47 27.09
C PHE A 65 20.98 0.71 27.23
N ALA A 66 21.75 -0.28 27.70
CA ALA A 66 23.20 -0.18 27.78
C ALA A 66 23.84 0.00 26.39
N VAL A 67 23.37 -0.75 25.40
CA VAL A 67 23.84 -0.61 24.01
C VAL A 67 23.50 0.77 23.46
N ASP A 68 22.29 1.29 23.71
CA ASP A 68 21.88 2.63 23.29
C ASP A 68 22.78 3.72 23.85
N THR A 69 23.10 3.64 25.15
CA THR A 69 23.97 4.60 25.86
C THR A 69 25.38 4.62 25.27
N TYR A 70 25.95 3.46 24.89
CA TYR A 70 27.31 3.38 24.38
C TYR A 70 27.49 3.73 22.92
N PHE A 71 26.46 3.50 22.07
CA PHE A 71 26.58 3.57 20.61
C PHE A 71 25.77 4.69 19.96
N ILE A 72 24.82 5.33 20.66
CA ILE A 72 23.87 6.26 20.05
C ILE A 72 23.68 7.50 20.95
N SER A 73 24.70 8.33 21.04
CA SER A 73 24.59 9.65 21.70
C SER A 73 23.95 10.66 20.74
N GLY A 74 22.65 10.90 20.82
CA GLY A 74 21.99 11.92 19.99
C GLY A 74 20.46 11.94 19.97
N ALA A 75 19.77 11.09 20.73
CA ALA A 75 18.30 11.13 20.78
C ALA A 75 17.80 12.38 21.53
N ASN A 76 16.63 12.88 21.12
CA ASN A 76 15.97 14.02 21.76
C ASN A 76 15.56 13.63 23.20
N GLU A 77 16.37 13.98 24.19
CA GLU A 77 16.25 13.55 25.61
C GLU A 77 14.84 13.79 26.18
N ALA A 78 14.17 14.87 25.78
CA ALA A 78 12.85 15.22 26.32
C ALA A 78 11.74 14.23 25.89
N ILE A 79 11.78 13.75 24.64
CA ILE A 79 10.81 12.76 24.11
C ILE A 79 11.05 11.41 24.75
N LEU A 80 12.31 10.98 24.83
CA LEU A 80 12.71 9.74 25.45
C LEU A 80 12.29 9.70 26.93
N LEU A 81 12.49 10.79 27.68
CA LEU A 81 12.11 10.89 29.10
C LEU A 81 10.58 10.74 29.29
N LYS A 82 9.76 11.31 28.40
CA LYS A 82 8.30 11.18 28.46
C LYS A 82 7.87 9.72 28.24
N GLU A 83 8.41 9.05 27.23
CA GLU A 83 8.09 7.65 26.93
C GLU A 83 8.52 6.71 28.05
N VAL A 84 9.74 6.85 28.55
CA VAL A 84 10.26 6.06 29.67
C VAL A 84 9.40 6.26 30.93
N ARG A 85 8.99 7.48 31.24
CA ARG A 85 8.09 7.75 32.36
C ARG A 85 6.74 7.05 32.21
N GLN A 86 6.16 7.08 30.99
CA GLN A 86 4.92 6.37 30.70
C GLN A 86 5.07 4.86 30.92
N MET A 87 6.17 4.29 30.46
CA MET A 87 6.46 2.86 30.62
C MET A 87 6.72 2.45 32.06
N LEU A 88 7.40 3.27 32.85
CA LEU A 88 7.66 2.98 34.26
C LEU A 88 6.37 2.93 35.07
N VAL A 89 5.49 3.94 34.89
CA VAL A 89 4.22 3.98 35.64
C VAL A 89 3.28 2.86 35.19
N ALA A 90 3.12 2.64 33.87
CA ALA A 90 2.32 1.53 33.36
C ALA A 90 2.95 0.17 33.70
N GLY A 91 4.28 0.07 33.66
CA GLY A 91 5.04 -1.13 34.03
C GLY A 91 4.82 -1.57 35.47
N THR A 92 4.54 -0.64 36.39
CA THR A 92 4.14 -1.00 37.77
C THR A 92 2.87 -1.84 37.77
N GLY A 93 1.87 -1.50 36.96
CA GLY A 93 0.67 -2.31 36.77
C GLY A 93 0.96 -3.70 36.20
N LEU A 94 1.90 -3.78 35.26
CA LEU A 94 2.35 -5.04 34.67
C LEU A 94 3.00 -5.96 35.72
N VAL A 95 3.84 -5.39 36.58
CA VAL A 95 4.49 -6.13 37.69
C VAL A 95 3.47 -6.64 38.71
N ILE A 96 2.46 -5.84 39.05
CA ILE A 96 1.35 -6.28 39.93
C ILE A 96 0.66 -7.51 39.30
N LEU A 97 0.25 -7.43 38.04
CA LEU A 97 -0.42 -8.53 37.34
C LEU A 97 0.44 -9.78 37.20
N TYR A 98 1.75 -9.60 37.02
CA TYR A 98 2.69 -10.74 37.03
C TYR A 98 2.67 -11.49 38.35
N PHE A 99 2.76 -10.80 39.50
CA PHE A 99 2.74 -11.45 40.81
C PHE A 99 1.35 -12.05 41.13
N VAL A 100 0.28 -11.39 40.76
CA VAL A 100 -1.09 -11.92 40.93
C VAL A 100 -1.29 -13.19 40.09
N GLY A 101 -0.86 -13.19 38.84
CA GLY A 101 -0.90 -14.36 37.99
C GLY A 101 -0.04 -15.51 38.52
N LEU A 102 1.15 -15.21 39.04
CA LEU A 102 2.02 -16.19 39.68
C LEU A 102 1.37 -16.79 40.93
N ALA A 103 0.76 -15.97 41.76
CA ALA A 103 0.03 -16.45 42.94
C ALA A 103 -1.16 -17.34 42.53
N ASP A 104 -1.83 -17.00 41.44
CA ASP A 104 -2.93 -17.81 40.90
C ASP A 104 -2.48 -19.16 40.35
N ASP A 105 -1.40 -19.18 39.57
CA ASP A 105 -0.83 -20.41 39.03
C ASP A 105 -0.31 -21.38 40.12
N LEU A 106 0.10 -20.84 41.30
CA LEU A 106 0.63 -21.62 42.41
C LEU A 106 -0.42 -22.05 43.43
N SER A 107 -1.39 -21.19 43.74
CA SER A 107 -2.31 -21.41 44.87
C SER A 107 -3.80 -21.18 44.53
N GLY A 108 -4.11 -20.62 43.36
CA GLY A 108 -5.44 -20.21 42.99
C GLY A 108 -5.86 -18.90 43.68
N VAL A 109 -6.30 -17.92 42.91
CA VAL A 109 -6.80 -16.63 43.39
C VAL A 109 -8.29 -16.47 43.05
N PRO A 110 -9.14 -16.07 43.99
CA PRO A 110 -10.56 -15.82 43.72
C PRO A 110 -10.72 -14.78 42.58
N TYR A 111 -11.66 -15.03 41.67
CA TYR A 111 -11.87 -14.15 40.50
C TYR A 111 -12.11 -12.68 40.87
N ARG A 112 -12.73 -12.39 42.03
CA ARG A 112 -12.96 -11.02 42.50
C ARG A 112 -11.67 -10.26 42.76
N ASN A 113 -10.69 -10.91 43.38
CA ASN A 113 -9.39 -10.30 43.63
C ASN A 113 -8.65 -10.04 42.32
N LYS A 114 -8.67 -11.00 41.38
CA LYS A 114 -8.09 -10.79 40.04
C LYS A 114 -8.68 -9.55 39.34
N PHE A 115 -9.98 -9.32 39.43
CA PHE A 115 -10.61 -8.13 38.85
C PHE A 115 -10.16 -6.83 39.51
N ILE A 116 -10.03 -6.81 40.85
CA ILE A 116 -9.55 -5.63 41.57
C ILE A 116 -8.12 -5.26 41.11
N GLU A 117 -7.24 -6.23 41.02
CA GLU A 117 -5.86 -6.02 40.60
C GLU A 117 -5.75 -5.60 39.13
N GLN A 118 -6.59 -6.14 38.25
CA GLN A 118 -6.68 -5.71 36.85
C GLN A 118 -7.16 -4.26 36.74
N ILE A 119 -8.14 -3.85 37.54
CA ILE A 119 -8.62 -2.46 37.61
C ILE A 119 -7.50 -1.54 38.13
N LEU A 120 -6.78 -1.95 39.17
CA LEU A 120 -5.64 -1.18 39.70
C LEU A 120 -4.54 -1.00 38.62
N ALA A 121 -4.18 -2.07 37.93
CA ALA A 121 -3.20 -2.00 36.85
C ALA A 121 -3.67 -1.08 35.71
N ALA A 122 -4.95 -1.14 35.33
CA ALA A 122 -5.53 -0.25 34.33
C ALA A 122 -5.57 1.23 34.80
N MET A 123 -5.81 1.49 36.09
CA MET A 123 -5.71 2.84 36.66
C MET A 123 -4.26 3.38 36.59
N LEU A 124 -3.26 2.55 36.88
CA LEU A 124 -1.86 2.92 36.74
C LEU A 124 -1.50 3.22 35.27
N MET A 125 -2.04 2.46 34.34
CA MET A 125 -1.88 2.77 32.92
C MET A 125 -2.48 4.14 32.58
N CYS A 126 -3.69 4.45 33.05
CA CYS A 126 -4.27 5.78 32.85
C CYS A 126 -3.43 6.87 33.53
N ALA A 127 -2.91 6.63 34.74
CA ALA A 127 -2.03 7.56 35.45
C ALA A 127 -0.71 7.82 34.69
N SER A 128 -0.26 6.89 33.86
CA SER A 128 0.90 7.09 32.98
C SER A 128 0.62 8.08 31.82
N GLY A 129 -0.62 8.48 31.63
CA GLY A 129 -1.05 9.33 30.51
C GLY A 129 -1.45 8.54 29.26
N VAL A 130 -1.72 7.24 29.39
CA VAL A 130 -2.16 6.37 28.29
C VAL A 130 -3.60 5.96 28.50
N TRP A 131 -4.53 6.61 27.77
CA TRP A 131 -5.95 6.31 27.79
C TRP A 131 -6.62 6.68 26.46
N VAL A 132 -7.76 6.07 26.15
CA VAL A 132 -8.55 6.36 24.94
C VAL A 132 -9.18 7.73 25.06
N ASN A 133 -8.65 8.74 24.40
CA ASN A 133 -9.08 10.14 24.48
C ASN A 133 -9.95 10.59 23.29
N ASN A 134 -10.02 9.82 22.23
CA ASN A 134 -10.80 10.14 21.04
C ASN A 134 -11.38 8.86 20.42
N LEU A 135 -12.65 8.89 20.04
CA LEU A 135 -13.33 7.81 19.34
C LEU A 135 -13.45 8.05 17.83
N HIS A 136 -12.87 9.15 17.34
CA HIS A 136 -12.77 9.49 15.91
C HIS A 136 -14.10 9.36 15.12
N GLY A 137 -15.22 9.72 15.74
CA GLY A 137 -16.54 9.67 15.12
C GLY A 137 -17.32 8.37 15.33
N PHE A 138 -16.78 7.43 16.11
CA PHE A 138 -17.57 6.26 16.52
C PHE A 138 -18.78 6.70 17.36
N LEU A 139 -19.99 6.29 16.96
CA LEU A 139 -21.28 6.74 17.49
C LEU A 139 -21.46 8.28 17.49
N GLY A 140 -20.77 8.97 16.57
CA GLY A 140 -20.78 10.44 16.51
C GLY A 140 -19.90 11.12 17.57
N ILE A 141 -19.15 10.34 18.37
CA ILE A 141 -18.32 10.85 19.47
C ILE A 141 -16.89 11.01 18.96
N HIS A 142 -16.32 12.19 19.16
CA HIS A 142 -14.92 12.49 18.86
C HIS A 142 -14.09 12.50 20.16
N ALA A 143 -13.72 13.66 20.63
CA ALA A 143 -12.93 13.77 21.86
C ALA A 143 -13.78 13.40 23.09
N LEU A 144 -13.16 12.67 24.01
CA LEU A 144 -13.76 12.25 25.27
C LEU A 144 -13.21 13.08 26.43
N ALA A 145 -14.12 13.55 27.28
CA ALA A 145 -13.70 14.16 28.54
C ALA A 145 -13.06 13.10 29.47
N PRO A 146 -12.02 13.45 30.28
CA PRO A 146 -11.29 12.49 31.11
C PRO A 146 -12.16 11.64 32.03
N TRP A 147 -13.25 12.18 32.56
CA TRP A 147 -14.19 11.47 33.45
C TRP A 147 -14.99 10.36 32.74
N VAL A 148 -15.10 10.38 31.40
CA VAL A 148 -15.68 9.29 30.58
C VAL A 148 -14.55 8.40 30.05
N SER A 149 -13.49 9.01 29.57
CA SER A 149 -12.36 8.38 28.89
C SER A 149 -11.62 7.39 29.79
N ILE A 150 -11.35 7.76 31.07
CA ILE A 150 -10.62 6.91 32.00
C ILE A 150 -11.43 5.66 32.37
N PRO A 151 -12.71 5.73 32.80
CA PRO A 151 -13.51 4.54 33.02
C PRO A 151 -13.66 3.64 31.80
N LEU A 152 -13.84 4.22 30.61
CA LEU A 152 -13.91 3.48 29.36
C LEU A 152 -12.61 2.72 29.08
N THR A 153 -11.46 3.37 29.32
CA THR A 153 -10.14 2.75 29.16
C THR A 153 -9.94 1.61 30.14
N ILE A 154 -10.26 1.82 31.42
CA ILE A 154 -10.18 0.77 32.46
C ILE A 154 -11.02 -0.44 32.06
N PHE A 155 -12.28 -0.21 31.65
CA PHE A 155 -13.16 -1.27 31.17
C PHE A 155 -12.56 -2.03 29.97
N SER A 156 -12.04 -1.30 28.98
CA SER A 156 -11.44 -1.88 27.78
C SER A 156 -10.19 -2.71 28.10
N VAL A 157 -9.32 -2.22 28.97
CA VAL A 157 -8.10 -2.93 29.40
C VAL A 157 -8.47 -4.22 30.13
N VAL A 158 -9.37 -4.16 31.11
CA VAL A 158 -9.85 -5.35 31.85
C VAL A 158 -10.50 -6.35 30.90
N LEU A 159 -11.28 -5.88 29.93
CA LEU A 159 -11.90 -6.72 28.92
C LEU A 159 -10.86 -7.46 28.05
N VAL A 160 -9.83 -6.75 27.60
CA VAL A 160 -8.74 -7.35 26.77
C VAL A 160 -7.94 -8.35 27.60
N ILE A 161 -7.55 -8.04 28.82
CA ILE A 161 -6.81 -8.97 29.72
C ILE A 161 -7.61 -10.28 29.87
N ASN A 162 -8.89 -10.18 30.20
CA ASN A 162 -9.72 -11.38 30.36
C ASN A 162 -9.99 -12.10 29.03
N SER A 163 -10.02 -11.37 27.91
CA SER A 163 -10.19 -11.98 26.59
C SER A 163 -8.97 -12.82 26.20
N VAL A 164 -7.76 -12.37 26.49
CA VAL A 164 -6.53 -13.15 26.29
C VAL A 164 -6.48 -14.36 27.22
N ASN A 165 -6.89 -14.22 28.47
CA ASN A 165 -6.94 -15.32 29.42
C ASN A 165 -7.97 -16.41 28.99
N LEU A 166 -9.16 -16.00 28.57
CA LEU A 166 -10.22 -16.94 28.20
C LEU A 166 -10.03 -17.63 26.83
N ILE A 167 -9.20 -17.05 25.93
CA ILE A 167 -8.92 -17.68 24.64
C ILE A 167 -7.79 -18.70 24.74
N ASP A 168 -7.03 -18.76 25.86
CA ASP A 168 -5.96 -19.72 26.13
C ASP A 168 -6.47 -21.13 26.45
N GLY A 169 -7.28 -21.70 25.55
CA GLY A 169 -7.86 -23.02 25.68
C GLY A 169 -7.30 -24.07 24.71
N ILE A 170 -6.41 -23.68 23.82
CA ILE A 170 -5.69 -24.55 22.86
C ILE A 170 -4.23 -24.13 22.81
N ASP A 171 -3.32 -25.12 22.76
CA ASP A 171 -1.88 -24.87 22.67
C ASP A 171 -1.50 -23.81 21.63
N GLY A 172 -0.80 -22.77 22.06
CA GLY A 172 -0.28 -21.70 21.22
C GLY A 172 -1.32 -20.68 20.71
N LEU A 173 -2.61 -20.82 21.04
CA LEU A 173 -3.62 -19.91 20.51
C LEU A 173 -3.47 -18.51 21.08
N ALA A 174 -3.45 -18.35 22.41
CA ALA A 174 -3.28 -17.04 23.06
C ALA A 174 -1.93 -16.40 22.71
N ALA A 175 -0.85 -17.18 22.82
CA ALA A 175 0.50 -16.69 22.50
C ALA A 175 0.62 -16.27 21.03
N GLY A 176 0.04 -17.02 20.09
CA GLY A 176 0.06 -16.68 18.67
C GLY A 176 -0.73 -15.41 18.34
N ILE A 177 -1.91 -15.20 18.96
CA ILE A 177 -2.69 -13.95 18.82
C ILE A 177 -1.89 -12.77 19.39
N CYS A 178 -1.23 -12.95 20.54
CA CYS A 178 -0.37 -11.92 21.11
C CYS A 178 0.81 -11.59 20.18
N ILE A 179 1.47 -12.59 19.57
CA ILE A 179 2.57 -12.38 18.61
C ILE A 179 2.08 -11.57 17.41
N ILE A 180 0.93 -11.94 16.81
CA ILE A 180 0.34 -11.23 15.67
C ILE A 180 0.07 -9.76 16.04
N GLY A 181 -0.57 -9.53 17.19
CA GLY A 181 -0.87 -8.17 17.67
C GLY A 181 0.40 -7.35 17.95
N MET A 182 1.39 -7.95 18.63
CA MET A 182 2.64 -7.27 18.93
C MET A 182 3.46 -6.93 17.67
N ILE A 183 3.50 -7.80 16.66
CA ILE A 183 4.16 -7.50 15.38
C ILE A 183 3.51 -6.28 14.72
N ALA A 184 2.19 -6.23 14.70
CA ALA A 184 1.46 -5.12 14.12
C ALA A 184 1.71 -3.81 14.91
N PHE A 185 1.70 -3.84 16.24
CA PHE A 185 1.99 -2.65 17.05
C PHE A 185 3.46 -2.20 16.93
N ALA A 186 4.41 -3.13 16.86
CA ALA A 186 5.82 -2.81 16.64
C ALA A 186 6.02 -2.04 15.33
N PHE A 187 5.30 -2.44 14.27
CA PHE A 187 5.35 -1.73 13.00
C PHE A 187 4.91 -0.27 13.13
N VAL A 188 3.77 -0.01 13.80
CA VAL A 188 3.27 1.37 14.03
C VAL A 188 4.27 2.17 14.85
N PHE A 189 4.83 1.60 15.91
CA PHE A 189 5.77 2.32 16.76
C PHE A 189 7.10 2.64 16.06
N ILE A 190 7.58 1.76 15.19
CA ILE A 190 8.77 2.01 14.37
C ILE A 190 8.48 3.11 13.31
N GLU A 191 7.32 3.08 12.66
CA GLU A 191 6.95 4.05 11.64
C GLU A 191 6.79 5.48 12.20
N HIS A 192 6.32 5.59 13.45
CA HIS A 192 6.07 6.88 14.10
C HIS A 192 7.16 7.32 15.07
N ASP A 193 8.36 6.72 14.99
CA ASP A 193 9.52 7.05 15.82
C ASP A 193 9.30 6.90 17.35
N TYR A 194 8.32 6.06 17.75
CA TYR A 194 8.12 5.68 19.15
C TYR A 194 9.06 4.54 19.53
N TYR A 195 10.36 4.80 19.45
CA TYR A 195 11.41 3.76 19.57
C TYR A 195 11.38 2.99 20.89
N SER A 196 11.10 3.65 22.01
CA SER A 196 11.03 2.99 23.32
C SER A 196 9.89 1.96 23.35
N PHE A 197 8.71 2.28 22.78
CA PHE A 197 7.59 1.35 22.67
C PHE A 197 7.91 0.21 21.70
N ALA A 198 8.59 0.49 20.60
CA ALA A 198 9.03 -0.52 19.64
C ALA A 198 10.00 -1.54 20.31
N VAL A 199 10.95 -1.06 21.12
CA VAL A 199 11.88 -1.92 21.88
C VAL A 199 11.12 -2.84 22.81
N VAL A 200 10.18 -2.33 23.62
CA VAL A 200 9.39 -3.16 24.57
C VAL A 200 8.52 -4.17 23.82
N THR A 201 7.88 -3.75 22.71
CA THR A 201 7.02 -4.63 21.91
C THR A 201 7.84 -5.78 21.28
N CYS A 202 9.00 -5.47 20.68
CA CYS A 202 9.89 -6.48 20.10
C CYS A 202 10.49 -7.41 21.17
N THR A 203 10.76 -6.89 22.37
CA THR A 203 11.18 -7.70 23.53
C THR A 203 10.09 -8.70 23.93
N ALA A 204 8.82 -8.26 23.96
CA ALA A 204 7.68 -9.15 24.24
C ALA A 204 7.53 -10.26 23.19
N ILE A 205 7.67 -9.93 21.89
CA ILE A 205 7.69 -10.93 20.80
C ILE A 205 8.82 -11.93 21.03
N GLY A 206 10.03 -11.45 21.39
CA GLY A 206 11.18 -12.29 21.64
C GLY A 206 10.97 -13.30 22.79
N CYS A 207 10.22 -12.92 23.83
CA CYS A 207 9.85 -13.84 24.91
C CYS A 207 8.79 -14.86 24.46
N LEU A 208 7.83 -14.44 23.63
CA LEU A 208 6.72 -15.30 23.19
C LEU A 208 7.16 -16.38 22.22
N ILE A 209 8.18 -16.17 21.37
CA ILE A 209 8.62 -17.15 20.37
C ILE A 209 9.13 -18.44 20.99
N PRO A 210 10.11 -18.46 21.94
CA PRO A 210 10.56 -19.68 22.59
C PRO A 210 9.44 -20.35 23.38
N PHE A 211 8.57 -19.56 24.01
CA PHE A 211 7.40 -20.08 24.69
C PHE A 211 6.46 -20.79 23.72
N TYR A 212 6.10 -20.16 22.58
CA TYR A 212 5.23 -20.75 21.56
C TYR A 212 5.78 -22.07 21.03
N ILE A 213 7.10 -22.14 20.80
CA ILE A 213 7.78 -23.35 20.35
C ILE A 213 7.66 -24.46 21.42
N SER A 214 7.90 -24.13 22.69
CA SER A 214 7.82 -25.08 23.79
C SER A 214 6.37 -25.55 24.06
N ASN A 215 5.39 -24.65 23.92
CA ASN A 215 3.98 -24.95 24.15
C ASN A 215 3.39 -25.83 23.03
N VAL A 216 3.66 -25.48 21.76
CA VAL A 216 3.06 -26.15 20.59
C VAL A 216 3.80 -27.43 20.19
N PHE A 217 5.12 -27.40 20.22
CA PHE A 217 5.97 -28.49 19.71
C PHE A 217 6.69 -29.27 20.82
N GLY A 218 6.56 -28.81 22.08
CA GLY A 218 7.12 -29.50 23.24
C GLY A 218 6.43 -30.86 23.44
N LYS A 219 7.25 -31.88 23.79
CA LYS A 219 6.71 -33.18 24.19
C LYS A 219 6.24 -33.15 25.64
N THR A 220 5.14 -33.83 25.95
CA THR A 220 4.54 -33.91 27.29
C THR A 220 5.50 -34.43 28.36
N ASP A 221 6.55 -35.18 27.97
CA ASP A 221 7.55 -35.75 28.87
C ASP A 221 8.69 -34.79 29.22
N GLY A 222 8.36 -33.53 29.67
CA GLY A 222 9.32 -32.62 30.28
C GLY A 222 9.81 -31.45 29.43
N ARG A 223 9.17 -31.16 28.29
CA ARG A 223 9.47 -29.97 27.45
C ARG A 223 8.28 -29.07 27.18
N LYS A 224 7.06 -29.58 27.43
CA LYS A 224 5.83 -28.81 27.23
C LYS A 224 5.55 -27.94 28.45
N ILE A 225 5.05 -26.74 28.22
CA ILE A 225 4.68 -25.78 29.28
C ILE A 225 3.45 -24.99 28.83
N PHE A 226 2.51 -24.75 29.73
CA PHE A 226 1.36 -23.87 29.50
C PHE A 226 1.68 -22.43 29.89
N LEU A 227 0.94 -21.49 29.29
CA LEU A 227 1.12 -20.06 29.50
C LEU A 227 0.86 -19.67 30.96
N GLY A 228 -0.21 -20.22 31.54
CA GLY A 228 -0.68 -19.91 32.88
C GLY A 228 -1.32 -18.53 32.98
N ASP A 229 -1.89 -18.24 34.17
CA ASP A 229 -2.48 -16.94 34.45
C ASP A 229 -1.42 -15.85 34.54
N THR A 230 -0.20 -16.18 34.98
CA THR A 230 0.96 -15.27 34.91
C THR A 230 1.18 -14.74 33.49
N GLY A 231 1.19 -15.64 32.51
CA GLY A 231 1.47 -15.28 31.12
C GLY A 231 0.30 -14.56 30.44
N THR A 232 -0.92 -15.03 30.67
CA THR A 232 -2.10 -14.45 30.00
C THR A 232 -2.45 -13.05 30.54
N LEU A 233 -2.38 -12.82 31.85
CA LEU A 233 -2.59 -11.50 32.45
C LEU A 233 -1.49 -10.52 32.02
N PHE A 234 -0.23 -10.96 32.02
CA PHE A 234 0.93 -10.17 31.61
C PHE A 234 0.82 -9.74 30.15
N MET A 235 0.63 -10.68 29.23
CA MET A 235 0.54 -10.38 27.79
C MET A 235 -0.76 -9.68 27.42
N GLY A 236 -1.87 -10.01 28.07
CA GLY A 236 -3.15 -9.31 27.92
C GLY A 236 -3.05 -7.82 28.26
N TYR A 237 -2.37 -7.48 29.36
CA TYR A 237 -2.12 -6.10 29.73
C TYR A 237 -1.23 -5.37 28.73
N LEU A 238 -0.11 -5.97 28.30
CA LEU A 238 0.77 -5.38 27.28
C LEU A 238 0.02 -5.16 25.96
N LEU A 239 -0.77 -6.13 25.53
CA LEU A 239 -1.56 -6.03 24.32
C LEU A 239 -2.59 -4.87 24.42
N ALA A 240 -3.26 -4.73 25.57
CA ALA A 240 -4.18 -3.64 25.84
C ALA A 240 -3.45 -2.28 25.87
N PHE A 241 -2.31 -2.21 26.54
CA PHE A 241 -1.49 -1.01 26.62
C PHE A 241 -1.06 -0.51 25.24
N PHE A 242 -0.53 -1.41 24.40
CA PHE A 242 -0.11 -1.04 23.05
C PHE A 242 -1.29 -0.71 22.15
N ALA A 243 -2.44 -1.36 22.30
CA ALA A 243 -3.65 -1.01 21.57
C ALA A 243 -4.12 0.41 21.90
N VAL A 244 -4.20 0.76 23.18
CA VAL A 244 -4.57 2.12 23.61
C VAL A 244 -3.53 3.12 23.15
N LYS A 245 -2.23 2.83 23.29
CA LYS A 245 -1.15 3.72 22.82
C LYS A 245 -1.23 3.95 21.31
N THR A 246 -1.49 2.91 20.53
CA THR A 246 -1.67 3.00 19.07
C THR A 246 -2.88 3.87 18.72
N SER A 247 -4.01 3.73 19.42
CA SER A 247 -5.20 4.56 19.17
C SER A 247 -4.99 6.06 19.45
N MET A 248 -3.93 6.42 20.22
CA MET A 248 -3.54 7.80 20.50
C MET A 248 -2.61 8.39 19.44
N VAL A 249 -2.13 7.60 18.47
CA VAL A 249 -1.31 8.10 17.36
C VAL A 249 -2.19 9.00 16.48
N GLN A 250 -1.68 10.21 16.20
CA GLN A 250 -2.40 11.13 15.33
C GLN A 250 -2.26 10.68 13.87
N PRO A 251 -3.36 10.41 13.18
CA PRO A 251 -3.30 10.03 11.78
C PRO A 251 -2.91 11.24 10.91
N ALA A 252 -2.10 10.96 9.89
CA ALA A 252 -1.80 11.94 8.84
C ALA A 252 -2.94 12.05 7.81
N PHE A 253 -4.04 11.33 8.02
CA PHE A 253 -5.19 11.23 7.12
C PHE A 253 -6.29 12.21 7.54
N THR A 254 -7.06 12.70 6.55
CA THR A 254 -8.26 13.52 6.74
C THR A 254 -9.53 12.71 6.44
N GLY A 255 -10.70 13.21 6.82
CA GLY A 255 -11.97 12.51 6.59
C GLY A 255 -12.20 11.34 7.53
N ASN A 256 -12.90 10.29 7.07
CA ASN A 256 -13.20 9.09 7.87
C ASN A 256 -11.95 8.27 8.19
N ALA A 257 -10.90 8.38 7.38
CA ALA A 257 -9.60 7.75 7.63
C ALA A 257 -8.91 8.27 8.91
N ASN A 258 -9.43 9.34 9.51
CA ASN A 258 -8.96 9.86 10.80
C ASN A 258 -9.09 8.84 11.95
N ALA A 259 -9.96 7.82 11.79
CA ALA A 259 -10.12 6.71 12.72
C ALA A 259 -9.09 5.56 12.53
N PHE A 260 -8.14 5.68 11.61
CA PHE A 260 -7.26 4.60 11.17
C PHE A 260 -6.57 3.86 12.33
N TYR A 261 -5.91 4.56 13.24
CA TYR A 261 -5.18 3.90 14.33
C TYR A 261 -6.09 3.32 15.41
N LEU A 262 -7.30 3.85 15.58
CA LEU A 262 -8.32 3.24 16.43
C LEU A 262 -8.84 1.94 15.79
N VAL A 263 -9.15 1.96 14.49
CA VAL A 263 -9.56 0.77 13.72
C VAL A 263 -8.45 -0.28 13.72
N TYR A 264 -7.21 0.14 13.50
CA TYR A 264 -6.03 -0.72 13.53
C TYR A 264 -5.92 -1.46 14.87
N ALA A 265 -5.99 -0.73 15.97
CA ALA A 265 -5.84 -1.29 17.32
C ALA A 265 -6.95 -2.27 17.68
N TYR A 266 -8.24 -1.91 17.47
CA TYR A 266 -9.33 -2.79 17.84
C TYR A 266 -9.44 -4.03 16.95
N SER A 267 -9.07 -3.93 15.67
CA SER A 267 -9.15 -5.05 14.72
C SER A 267 -8.27 -6.24 15.14
N LEU A 268 -7.12 -5.97 15.74
CA LEU A 268 -6.22 -6.99 16.29
C LEU A 268 -6.80 -7.70 17.52
N LEU A 269 -7.68 -7.02 18.25
CA LEU A 269 -8.32 -7.51 19.46
C LEU A 269 -9.72 -8.11 19.21
N LEU A 270 -10.25 -7.97 18.00
CA LEU A 270 -11.62 -8.31 17.65
C LEU A 270 -11.96 -9.75 17.96
N LEU A 271 -11.12 -10.70 17.55
CA LEU A 271 -11.37 -12.13 17.76
C LEU A 271 -11.52 -12.49 19.25
N PRO A 272 -10.55 -12.20 20.14
CA PRO A 272 -10.68 -12.54 21.56
C PRO A 272 -11.82 -11.76 22.24
N VAL A 273 -11.98 -10.48 21.94
CA VAL A 273 -12.98 -9.62 22.58
C VAL A 273 -14.41 -10.03 22.18
N PHE A 274 -14.64 -10.27 20.89
CA PHE A 274 -15.98 -10.67 20.42
C PHE A 274 -16.38 -12.06 20.93
N ASP A 275 -15.42 -13.00 21.07
CA ASP A 275 -15.74 -14.30 21.64
C ASP A 275 -16.17 -14.19 23.11
N VAL A 276 -15.45 -13.42 23.91
CA VAL A 276 -15.81 -13.17 25.32
C VAL A 276 -17.13 -12.42 25.43
N ALA A 277 -17.34 -11.33 24.67
CA ALA A 277 -18.58 -10.58 24.66
C ALA A 277 -19.78 -11.49 24.33
N ARG A 278 -19.64 -12.34 23.31
CA ARG A 278 -20.68 -13.31 22.94
C ARG A 278 -21.02 -14.27 24.06
N VAL A 279 -20.02 -14.84 24.74
CA VAL A 279 -20.24 -15.78 25.85
C VAL A 279 -20.92 -15.06 27.02
N PHE A 280 -20.48 -13.84 27.33
CA PHE A 280 -21.05 -12.98 28.37
C PHE A 280 -22.54 -12.69 28.11
N PHE A 281 -22.91 -12.17 26.94
CA PHE A 281 -24.28 -11.89 26.57
C PHE A 281 -25.18 -13.14 26.54
N ARG A 282 -24.63 -14.27 26.03
CA ARG A 282 -25.35 -15.54 26.05
C ARG A 282 -25.72 -15.97 27.46
N ARG A 283 -24.81 -15.82 28.44
CA ARG A 283 -25.01 -16.20 29.83
C ARG A 283 -26.03 -15.29 30.52
N LEU A 284 -25.93 -13.96 30.29
CA LEU A 284 -26.93 -13.00 30.76
C LEU A 284 -28.33 -13.40 30.27
N ARG A 285 -28.45 -13.73 28.96
CA ARG A 285 -29.75 -14.17 28.42
C ARG A 285 -30.24 -15.48 29.03
N GLN A 286 -29.36 -16.34 29.47
CA GLN A 286 -29.68 -17.61 30.16
C GLN A 286 -29.85 -17.44 31.66
N LYS A 287 -29.78 -16.21 32.21
CA LYS A 287 -29.82 -15.87 33.63
C LYS A 287 -28.77 -16.63 34.46
N ARG A 288 -27.60 -16.91 33.86
CA ARG A 288 -26.46 -17.55 34.51
C ARG A 288 -25.40 -16.50 34.85
N ASN A 289 -24.58 -16.79 35.86
CA ASN A 289 -23.48 -15.91 36.23
C ASN A 289 -22.45 -15.83 35.04
N PRO A 290 -22.23 -14.63 34.48
CA PRO A 290 -21.33 -14.47 33.32
C PRO A 290 -19.85 -14.68 33.62
N PHE A 291 -19.42 -14.67 34.88
CA PHE A 291 -18.01 -14.77 35.30
C PHE A 291 -17.59 -16.19 35.62
N LEU A 292 -18.44 -17.20 35.52
CA LEU A 292 -18.08 -18.58 35.74
C LEU A 292 -17.42 -19.20 34.48
N PRO A 293 -16.54 -20.19 34.56
CA PRO A 293 -15.94 -20.88 33.41
C PRO A 293 -16.95 -21.51 32.46
N ASP A 294 -16.71 -21.48 31.13
CA ASP A 294 -17.62 -22.01 30.10
C ASP A 294 -16.87 -22.78 29.00
N ARG A 295 -17.48 -23.82 28.46
CA ARG A 295 -17.00 -24.59 27.31
C ARG A 295 -17.61 -24.15 25.98
N THR A 296 -18.12 -22.91 25.87
CA THR A 296 -18.81 -22.41 24.68
C THR A 296 -18.00 -21.41 23.88
N HIS A 297 -16.74 -21.17 24.25
CA HIS A 297 -15.81 -20.36 23.47
C HIS A 297 -15.61 -20.91 22.06
N ILE A 298 -15.17 -20.08 21.11
CA ILE A 298 -15.07 -20.44 19.69
C ILE A 298 -14.14 -21.65 19.46
N HIS A 299 -13.03 -21.74 20.19
CA HIS A 299 -12.10 -22.86 20.09
C HIS A 299 -12.75 -24.19 20.53
N HIS A 300 -13.56 -24.21 21.60
CA HIS A 300 -14.31 -25.39 22.00
C HIS A 300 -15.34 -25.82 20.96
N LYS A 301 -16.00 -24.86 20.31
CA LYS A 301 -16.94 -25.17 19.22
C LYS A 301 -16.24 -25.80 18.02
N MET A 302 -15.02 -25.36 17.68
CA MET A 302 -14.24 -25.95 16.58
C MET A 302 -13.82 -27.40 16.89
N LEU A 303 -13.37 -27.65 18.13
CA LEU A 303 -13.05 -29.00 18.58
C LEU A 303 -14.28 -29.91 18.59
N ALA A 304 -15.47 -29.38 18.99
CA ALA A 304 -16.72 -30.11 18.93
C ALA A 304 -17.19 -30.46 17.50
N LEU A 305 -16.68 -29.77 16.48
CA LEU A 305 -16.88 -30.10 15.06
C LEU A 305 -15.93 -31.20 14.56
N GLY A 306 -15.05 -31.75 15.43
CA GLY A 306 -14.07 -32.75 15.09
C GLY A 306 -12.78 -32.21 14.49
N LEU A 307 -12.57 -30.90 14.50
CA LEU A 307 -11.31 -30.31 14.05
C LEU A 307 -10.19 -30.60 15.06
N SER A 308 -8.99 -30.89 14.56
CA SER A 308 -7.79 -30.99 15.41
C SER A 308 -7.44 -29.63 16.01
N GLU A 309 -6.76 -29.61 17.16
CA GLU A 309 -6.27 -28.35 17.79
C GLU A 309 -5.42 -27.52 16.82
N ARG A 310 -4.58 -28.19 16.01
CA ARG A 310 -3.77 -27.53 14.97
C ARG A 310 -4.64 -26.84 13.92
N ALA A 311 -5.67 -27.51 13.41
CA ALA A 311 -6.58 -26.93 12.43
C ALA A 311 -7.40 -25.77 13.03
N ALA A 312 -7.94 -25.93 14.24
CA ALA A 312 -8.68 -24.88 14.94
C ALA A 312 -7.82 -23.65 15.18
N ARG A 313 -6.56 -23.80 15.60
CA ARG A 313 -5.59 -22.71 15.79
C ARG A 313 -5.31 -21.97 14.48
N ILE A 314 -4.99 -22.69 13.39
CA ILE A 314 -4.71 -22.07 12.09
C ILE A 314 -5.93 -21.29 11.60
N ILE A 315 -7.14 -21.84 11.69
CA ILE A 315 -8.38 -21.15 11.29
C ILE A 315 -8.58 -19.89 12.12
N LEU A 316 -8.38 -19.92 13.44
CA LEU A 316 -8.56 -18.76 14.29
C LEU A 316 -7.53 -17.65 14.01
N PHE A 317 -6.28 -18.00 13.73
CA PHE A 317 -5.28 -17.03 13.27
C PHE A 317 -5.68 -16.41 11.93
N SER A 318 -6.13 -17.23 10.98
CA SER A 318 -6.60 -16.72 9.69
C SER A 318 -7.81 -15.78 9.84
N VAL A 319 -8.73 -16.07 10.75
CA VAL A 319 -9.87 -15.19 11.05
C VAL A 319 -9.41 -13.87 11.68
N ALA A 320 -8.47 -13.91 12.62
CA ALA A 320 -7.92 -12.68 13.23
C ALA A 320 -7.24 -11.79 12.19
N ILE A 321 -6.38 -12.39 11.35
CA ILE A 321 -5.70 -11.68 10.26
C ILE A 321 -6.70 -11.17 9.22
N PHE A 322 -7.74 -11.95 8.90
CA PHE A 322 -8.79 -11.54 7.96
C PHE A 322 -9.50 -10.28 8.44
N PHE A 323 -9.99 -10.24 9.69
CA PHE A 323 -10.64 -9.05 10.24
C PHE A 323 -9.68 -7.84 10.26
N PHE A 324 -8.42 -8.06 10.61
CA PHE A 324 -7.43 -7.00 10.57
C PHE A 324 -7.24 -6.42 9.16
N VAL A 325 -7.00 -7.28 8.17
CA VAL A 325 -6.76 -6.86 6.78
C VAL A 325 -7.99 -6.19 6.17
N ILE A 326 -9.19 -6.76 6.38
CA ILE A 326 -10.41 -6.18 5.80
C ILE A 326 -10.71 -4.81 6.42
N ASN A 327 -10.57 -4.64 7.73
CA ASN A 327 -10.83 -3.37 8.39
C ASN A 327 -9.86 -2.27 7.95
N ILE A 328 -8.57 -2.60 7.81
CA ILE A 328 -7.57 -1.68 7.26
C ILE A 328 -7.94 -1.29 5.83
N THR A 329 -8.36 -2.25 5.00
CA THR A 329 -8.80 -1.98 3.62
C THR A 329 -10.03 -1.08 3.58
N LEU A 330 -11.04 -1.35 4.40
CA LEU A 330 -12.25 -0.54 4.49
C LEU A 330 -11.95 0.89 4.98
N CYS A 331 -11.00 1.03 5.90
CA CYS A 331 -10.54 2.34 6.36
C CYS A 331 -9.84 3.13 5.24
N PHE A 332 -9.01 2.48 4.41
CA PHE A 332 -8.41 3.10 3.23
C PHE A 332 -9.43 3.45 2.13
N MET A 333 -10.56 2.75 2.08
CA MET A 333 -11.69 3.10 1.21
C MET A 333 -12.52 4.27 1.77
N ASP A 334 -12.05 4.93 2.82
CA ASP A 334 -12.70 6.05 3.53
C ASP A 334 -14.10 5.71 4.09
N LEU A 335 -14.32 4.43 4.44
CA LEU A 335 -15.56 4.04 5.11
C LEU A 335 -15.62 4.59 6.54
N ASN A 336 -16.83 5.02 6.93
CA ASN A 336 -17.07 5.49 8.29
C ASN A 336 -16.87 4.35 9.30
N ILE A 337 -16.20 4.63 10.43
CA ILE A 337 -15.90 3.66 11.49
C ILE A 337 -17.14 2.92 11.99
N ASN A 338 -18.31 3.58 12.06
CA ASN A 338 -19.55 2.94 12.48
C ASN A 338 -19.98 1.83 11.53
N LEU A 339 -19.79 2.05 10.22
CA LEU A 339 -20.11 1.03 9.21
C LEU A 339 -19.11 -0.14 9.27
N ILE A 340 -17.82 0.14 9.50
CA ILE A 340 -16.81 -0.90 9.69
C ILE A 340 -17.17 -1.80 10.87
N VAL A 341 -17.46 -1.22 12.04
CA VAL A 341 -17.86 -1.97 13.24
C VAL A 341 -19.16 -2.74 13.00
N LEU A 342 -20.13 -2.16 12.28
CA LEU A 342 -21.38 -2.84 11.94
C LEU A 342 -21.13 -4.08 11.05
N ILE A 343 -20.24 -3.96 10.07
CA ILE A 343 -19.82 -5.08 9.20
C ILE A 343 -19.15 -6.17 10.04
N ASP A 344 -18.24 -5.81 10.95
CA ASP A 344 -17.56 -6.75 11.84
C ASP A 344 -18.55 -7.55 12.69
N VAL A 345 -19.49 -6.85 13.36
CA VAL A 345 -20.52 -7.49 14.17
C VAL A 345 -21.41 -8.39 13.32
N PHE A 346 -21.80 -7.94 12.13
CA PHE A 346 -22.63 -8.73 11.21
C PHE A 346 -21.92 -10.01 10.77
N VAL A 347 -20.68 -9.88 10.26
CA VAL A 347 -19.87 -11.03 9.81
C VAL A 347 -19.64 -12.01 10.96
N TRP A 348 -19.28 -11.49 12.14
CA TRP A 348 -19.11 -12.32 13.34
C TRP A 348 -20.38 -13.10 13.72
N CYS A 349 -21.54 -12.42 13.76
CA CYS A 349 -22.81 -13.05 14.06
C CYS A 349 -23.18 -14.13 13.04
N VAL A 350 -23.04 -13.84 11.74
CA VAL A 350 -23.30 -14.80 10.66
C VAL A 350 -22.40 -16.03 10.80
N CYS A 351 -21.10 -15.84 10.97
CA CYS A 351 -20.14 -16.94 11.17
C CYS A 351 -20.52 -17.81 12.37
N HIS A 352 -20.89 -17.18 13.50
CA HIS A 352 -21.29 -17.93 14.70
C HIS A 352 -22.62 -18.65 14.56
N VAL A 353 -23.60 -18.09 13.87
CA VAL A 353 -24.88 -18.77 13.58
C VAL A 353 -24.63 -19.99 12.69
N LEU A 354 -23.84 -19.83 11.63
CA LEU A 354 -23.47 -20.92 10.73
C LEU A 354 -22.71 -22.03 11.46
N LEU A 355 -21.72 -21.66 12.28
CA LEU A 355 -20.94 -22.60 13.10
C LEU A 355 -21.85 -23.36 14.08
N SER A 356 -22.78 -22.67 14.75
CA SER A 356 -23.70 -23.28 15.71
C SER A 356 -24.72 -24.19 15.04
N ARG A 357 -25.26 -23.82 13.87
CA ARG A 357 -26.17 -24.66 13.08
C ARG A 357 -25.50 -25.93 12.58
N ARG A 358 -24.18 -25.90 12.27
CA ARG A 358 -23.41 -27.07 11.88
C ARG A 358 -23.19 -28.06 13.03
N ILE A 359 -22.87 -27.58 14.22
CA ILE A 359 -22.76 -28.42 15.42
C ILE A 359 -24.08 -29.18 15.65
N SER A 360 -25.23 -28.55 15.40
CA SER A 360 -26.54 -29.19 15.59
C SER A 360 -26.94 -30.16 14.45
N ARG A 361 -26.32 -30.10 13.27
CA ARG A 361 -26.78 -30.89 12.10
C ARG A 361 -25.85 -31.99 11.59
N HIS A 362 -24.71 -32.23 12.18
CA HIS A 362 -23.77 -33.33 11.84
C HIS A 362 -23.53 -33.61 10.33
N HIS A 363 -23.76 -32.67 9.41
CA HIS A 363 -23.53 -32.90 7.98
C HIS A 363 -22.82 -31.75 7.25
N SER A 364 -21.72 -32.12 6.60
CA SER A 364 -21.03 -31.53 5.43
C SER A 364 -20.42 -30.13 5.48
N LEU A 365 -19.10 -30.10 5.63
CA LEU A 365 -18.19 -28.94 5.60
C LEU A 365 -18.04 -28.22 4.23
N LYS A 366 -18.57 -28.80 3.16
CA LYS A 366 -18.30 -28.36 1.77
C LYS A 366 -18.97 -27.03 1.37
N THR A 367 -20.08 -26.62 1.98
CA THR A 367 -20.90 -25.52 1.47
C THR A 367 -20.52 -24.11 1.99
N ALA A 368 -19.92 -23.98 3.18
CA ALA A 368 -19.59 -22.68 3.76
C ALA A 368 -18.26 -22.09 3.28
N ALA A 369 -17.28 -22.95 2.95
CA ALA A 369 -16.01 -22.52 2.34
C ALA A 369 -16.23 -22.00 0.91
N VAL A 370 -17.17 -22.59 0.17
CA VAL A 370 -17.53 -22.17 -1.20
C VAL A 370 -18.21 -20.79 -1.20
N LEU A 371 -19.07 -20.47 -0.22
CA LEU A 371 -19.74 -19.17 -0.16
C LEU A 371 -18.81 -18.05 0.30
N ALA A 372 -17.83 -18.33 1.16
CA ALA A 372 -16.82 -17.34 1.54
C ALA A 372 -15.82 -17.09 0.39
N ALA A 373 -15.44 -18.13 -0.36
CA ALA A 373 -14.59 -18.00 -1.55
C ALA A 373 -15.30 -17.28 -2.71
N ALA A 374 -16.61 -17.50 -2.89
CA ALA A 374 -17.39 -16.84 -3.95
C ALA A 374 -17.57 -15.32 -3.72
N ALA A 375 -17.59 -14.86 -2.46
CA ALA A 375 -17.66 -13.44 -2.15
C ALA A 375 -16.33 -12.68 -2.36
N LEU A 376 -15.20 -13.41 -2.46
CA LEU A 376 -13.86 -12.86 -2.70
C LEU A 376 -13.43 -12.86 -4.18
N LEU A 377 -14.26 -13.45 -5.05
CA LEU A 377 -13.99 -13.55 -6.51
C LEU A 377 -14.75 -12.49 -7.30
N LEU A 378 -14.77 -11.24 -6.86
CA LEU A 378 -15.13 -10.14 -7.75
C LEU A 378 -13.85 -9.68 -8.47
N PRO A 379 -13.63 -10.09 -9.73
CA PRO A 379 -12.46 -9.67 -10.48
C PRO A 379 -12.63 -8.20 -10.85
N SER A 380 -11.75 -7.34 -10.37
CA SER A 380 -11.47 -6.07 -11.00
C SER A 380 -10.66 -6.35 -12.27
N CYS A 381 -11.34 -6.77 -13.33
CA CYS A 381 -10.72 -6.90 -14.64
C CYS A 381 -10.45 -5.50 -15.18
N ALA A 382 -9.18 -5.10 -15.25
CA ALA A 382 -8.75 -4.05 -16.16
C ALA A 382 -9.11 -4.50 -17.59
N ASN A 383 -9.94 -3.71 -18.29
CA ASN A 383 -10.41 -4.08 -19.60
C ASN A 383 -9.26 -3.85 -20.61
N VAL A 384 -8.70 -4.91 -21.18
CA VAL A 384 -7.62 -4.83 -22.19
C VAL A 384 -8.04 -3.96 -23.38
N LYS A 385 -9.33 -3.79 -23.63
CA LYS A 385 -9.88 -2.91 -24.65
C LYS A 385 -9.49 -1.44 -24.48
N ASP A 386 -9.22 -0.98 -23.25
CA ASP A 386 -8.90 0.43 -22.97
C ASP A 386 -7.48 0.83 -23.42
N ILE A 387 -6.63 -0.13 -23.81
CA ILE A 387 -5.25 0.12 -24.23
C ILE A 387 -4.92 -0.33 -25.65
N THR A 388 -5.88 -0.92 -26.37
CA THR A 388 -5.65 -1.45 -27.72
C THR A 388 -6.02 -0.40 -28.78
N TYR A 389 -5.15 -0.19 -29.78
CA TYR A 389 -5.40 0.67 -30.93
C TYR A 389 -6.28 -0.03 -31.96
N LEU A 390 -7.00 0.77 -32.79
CA LEU A 390 -7.72 0.31 -33.99
C LEU A 390 -8.66 -0.88 -33.73
N GLN A 391 -9.51 -0.77 -32.73
CA GLN A 391 -10.37 -1.91 -32.30
C GLN A 391 -11.47 -2.28 -33.30
N ASN A 392 -11.97 -1.31 -34.08
CA ASN A 392 -13.02 -1.50 -35.11
C ASN A 392 -12.45 -1.70 -36.50
N LYS A 393 -11.17 -2.10 -36.64
CA LYS A 393 -10.55 -2.38 -37.95
C LYS A 393 -11.21 -3.52 -38.68
N VAL A 394 -11.44 -3.32 -39.98
CA VAL A 394 -11.80 -4.38 -40.91
C VAL A 394 -10.53 -4.83 -41.63
N ILE A 395 -10.20 -6.12 -41.51
CA ILE A 395 -9.00 -6.69 -42.12
C ILE A 395 -9.27 -6.95 -43.62
N ASP A 396 -8.27 -6.69 -44.47
CA ASP A 396 -8.28 -6.93 -45.91
C ASP A 396 -9.33 -6.10 -46.71
N ASN A 397 -9.75 -4.95 -46.19
CA ASN A 397 -10.60 -4.02 -46.90
C ASN A 397 -9.81 -2.73 -47.25
N PRO A 398 -9.39 -2.51 -48.51
CA PRO A 398 -8.65 -1.30 -48.89
C PRO A 398 -9.58 -0.08 -48.88
N GLU A 399 -9.32 0.88 -48.02
CA GLU A 399 -10.01 2.18 -48.00
C GLU A 399 -9.25 3.19 -48.86
N LYS A 400 -10.02 4.05 -49.57
CA LYS A 400 -9.43 5.14 -50.36
C LYS A 400 -8.88 6.21 -49.43
N MET A 401 -7.56 6.43 -49.47
CA MET A 401 -6.92 7.48 -48.70
C MET A 401 -7.22 8.86 -49.31
N ASP A 402 -7.54 9.83 -48.47
CA ASP A 402 -7.57 11.23 -48.87
C ASP A 402 -6.17 11.71 -49.30
N ARG A 403 -6.12 12.54 -50.37
CA ARG A 403 -4.85 13.07 -50.84
C ARG A 403 -4.25 13.98 -49.77
N TYR A 404 -3.02 13.68 -49.40
CA TYR A 404 -2.24 14.54 -48.52
C TYR A 404 -2.06 15.92 -49.16
N ALA A 405 -2.56 16.95 -48.54
CA ALA A 405 -2.51 18.31 -49.06
C ALA A 405 -1.15 19.01 -48.96
N GLY A 406 -0.19 18.42 -48.22
CA GLY A 406 1.10 19.00 -47.93
C GLY A 406 1.11 19.88 -46.68
N VAL A 407 2.30 20.22 -46.17
CA VAL A 407 2.48 21.19 -45.12
C VAL A 407 2.39 22.59 -45.70
N ILE A 408 1.57 23.44 -45.07
CA ILE A 408 1.40 24.85 -45.47
C ILE A 408 2.49 25.68 -44.83
N ILE A 409 3.20 26.43 -45.64
CA ILE A 409 4.23 27.38 -45.20
C ILE A 409 3.60 28.47 -44.36
N GLN A 410 4.19 28.74 -43.21
CA GLN A 410 3.74 29.77 -42.27
C GLN A 410 4.81 30.86 -42.07
N PRO A 411 4.47 32.06 -41.59
CA PRO A 411 5.44 33.02 -41.11
C PRO A 411 6.37 32.40 -40.06
N MET A 412 7.64 32.75 -40.06
CA MET A 412 8.73 32.23 -39.22
C MET A 412 9.25 30.83 -39.63
N ASP A 413 8.74 30.18 -40.70
CA ASP A 413 9.33 29.00 -41.26
C ASP A 413 10.69 29.30 -41.91
N ILE A 414 11.59 28.33 -41.86
CA ILE A 414 12.88 28.40 -42.51
C ILE A 414 12.87 27.39 -43.65
N LEU A 415 13.02 27.91 -44.87
CA LEU A 415 12.97 27.11 -46.09
C LEU A 415 14.39 27.03 -46.71
N SER A 416 14.78 25.83 -47.10
CA SER A 416 15.90 25.63 -48.03
C SER A 416 15.35 25.64 -49.44
N VAL A 417 15.79 26.58 -50.24
CA VAL A 417 15.42 26.61 -51.66
C VAL A 417 16.70 26.40 -52.46
N VAL A 418 16.71 25.36 -53.29
CA VAL A 418 17.86 25.03 -54.15
C VAL A 418 17.40 25.08 -55.61
N VAL A 419 18.08 25.88 -56.39
CA VAL A 419 17.88 26.00 -57.81
C VAL A 419 19.00 25.23 -58.53
N SER A 420 18.62 24.34 -59.44
CA SER A 420 19.53 23.58 -60.29
C SER A 420 19.20 23.81 -61.76
N SER A 421 20.22 23.90 -62.60
CA SER A 421 20.10 24.06 -64.08
C SER A 421 21.27 23.35 -64.76
N ARG A 422 21.20 23.13 -66.06
CA ARG A 422 22.32 22.65 -66.86
C ARG A 422 23.52 23.61 -66.87
N ASN A 423 23.29 24.88 -66.58
CA ASN A 423 24.33 25.86 -66.36
C ASN A 423 24.52 26.11 -64.84
N PRO A 424 25.49 25.46 -64.18
CA PRO A 424 25.69 25.59 -62.73
C PRO A 424 26.10 26.99 -62.29
N GLU A 425 26.84 27.74 -63.10
CA GLU A 425 27.29 29.08 -62.76
C GLU A 425 26.14 30.07 -62.65
N LEU A 426 25.16 30.01 -63.56
CA LEU A 426 23.94 30.79 -63.49
C LEU A 426 23.05 30.35 -62.34
N ALA A 427 22.90 29.07 -62.11
CA ALA A 427 22.13 28.54 -61.01
C ALA A 427 22.69 28.97 -59.62
N ALA A 428 24.02 29.10 -59.50
CA ALA A 428 24.65 29.48 -58.25
C ALA A 428 24.24 30.90 -57.77
N MET A 429 23.88 31.80 -58.69
CA MET A 429 23.43 33.16 -58.37
C MET A 429 22.09 33.20 -57.62
N PHE A 430 21.27 32.15 -57.66
CA PHE A 430 19.98 31.98 -57.02
C PHE A 430 20.01 31.16 -55.73
N ASN A 431 21.19 30.61 -55.39
CA ASN A 431 21.39 29.79 -54.21
C ASN A 431 22.11 30.54 -53.11
N LEU A 432 21.70 30.34 -51.88
CA LEU A 432 22.42 30.88 -50.72
C LEU A 432 23.79 30.22 -50.59
N PRO A 433 24.84 30.96 -50.21
CA PRO A 433 26.17 30.41 -49.99
C PRO A 433 26.18 29.37 -48.87
N VAL A 434 26.94 28.31 -49.06
CA VAL A 434 27.18 27.31 -48.00
C VAL A 434 28.20 27.89 -47.05
N VAL A 435 27.84 28.18 -45.82
CA VAL A 435 28.74 28.68 -44.79
C VAL A 435 29.19 27.51 -43.91
N THR A 436 30.48 27.26 -43.85
CA THR A 436 31.12 26.28 -42.97
C THR A 436 31.39 26.96 -41.63
N PHE A 437 30.73 26.52 -40.57
CA PHE A 437 31.06 26.96 -39.22
C PHE A 437 31.91 25.89 -38.52
N GLN A 438 32.98 26.35 -37.86
CA GLN A 438 33.73 25.55 -36.92
C GLN A 438 32.99 25.65 -35.56
N GLU A 439 32.34 24.61 -35.15
CA GLU A 439 31.74 24.54 -33.81
C GLU A 439 32.89 24.51 -32.80
N GLY A 440 32.91 25.46 -31.86
CA GLY A 440 33.95 25.61 -30.85
C GLY A 440 34.08 24.32 -30.01
N SER A 441 35.29 23.75 -30.03
CA SER A 441 35.64 22.55 -29.27
C SER A 441 35.72 22.87 -27.78
N GLU A 442 34.78 22.35 -26.98
CA GLU A 442 35.12 21.98 -25.62
C GLU A 442 36.03 20.76 -25.66
N VAL A 443 37.07 20.78 -24.82
CA VAL A 443 38.15 19.82 -24.76
C VAL A 443 37.62 18.39 -24.62
N GLY A 444 37.71 17.58 -25.68
CA GLY A 444 37.48 16.13 -25.59
C GLY A 444 36.61 15.44 -26.65
N GLN A 445 36.05 16.17 -27.65
CA GLN A 445 35.37 15.50 -28.76
C GLN A 445 35.95 15.91 -30.10
N THR A 446 36.21 14.93 -30.95
CA THR A 446 36.67 15.08 -32.34
C THR A 446 35.73 15.98 -33.12
N GLY A 447 36.18 17.18 -33.49
CA GLY A 447 35.39 18.16 -34.20
C GLY A 447 35.00 17.68 -35.60
N GLY A 448 33.72 17.53 -35.83
CA GLY A 448 33.15 17.36 -37.15
C GLY A 448 32.85 18.70 -37.78
N TYR A 449 33.29 18.89 -39.03
CA TYR A 449 32.90 20.06 -39.82
C TYR A 449 31.43 19.94 -40.22
N GLY A 450 30.54 20.70 -39.55
CA GLY A 450 29.12 20.79 -39.93
C GLY A 450 28.93 21.82 -41.06
N GLN A 451 28.50 21.38 -42.23
CA GLN A 451 28.01 22.27 -43.29
C GLN A 451 26.54 22.61 -42.98
N LYS A 452 26.26 23.85 -42.58
CA LYS A 452 24.90 24.34 -42.38
C LYS A 452 24.49 25.16 -43.61
N LEU A 453 23.60 24.60 -44.45
CA LEU A 453 22.94 25.39 -45.50
C LEU A 453 22.12 26.49 -44.85
N MET A 454 22.33 27.74 -45.20
CA MET A 454 21.48 28.85 -44.82
C MET A 454 20.08 28.66 -45.44
N GLY A 455 19.02 28.97 -44.69
CA GLY A 455 17.64 28.92 -45.14
C GLY A 455 17.06 30.31 -45.28
N TYR A 456 16.03 30.45 -46.09
CA TYR A 456 15.21 31.62 -46.22
C TYR A 456 14.17 31.64 -45.10
N MET A 457 14.19 32.72 -44.28
CA MET A 457 13.14 32.91 -43.25
C MET A 457 11.92 33.55 -43.90
N VAL A 458 10.76 33.00 -43.68
CA VAL A 458 9.46 33.61 -44.05
C VAL A 458 9.15 34.71 -43.05
N ASP A 459 9.05 35.94 -43.53
CA ASP A 459 8.82 37.09 -42.66
C ASP A 459 7.36 37.13 -42.12
N GLY A 460 7.07 38.12 -41.22
CA GLY A 460 5.73 38.30 -40.65
C GLY A 460 4.63 38.66 -41.67
N GLN A 461 5.00 39.06 -42.89
CA GLN A 461 4.10 39.32 -44.01
C GLN A 461 3.95 38.09 -44.92
N GLY A 462 4.62 36.98 -44.62
CA GLY A 462 4.57 35.75 -45.40
C GLY A 462 5.49 35.72 -46.61
N MET A 463 6.50 36.61 -46.70
CA MET A 463 7.39 36.77 -47.84
C MET A 463 8.77 36.17 -47.53
N ILE A 464 9.47 35.71 -48.53
CA ILE A 464 10.90 35.39 -48.49
C ILE A 464 11.69 36.36 -49.39
N ASP A 465 12.90 36.76 -48.98
CA ASP A 465 13.81 37.53 -49.81
C ASP A 465 14.68 36.59 -50.61
N PHE A 466 14.36 36.44 -51.89
CA PHE A 466 15.03 35.51 -52.78
C PHE A 466 16.06 36.22 -53.68
N PRO A 467 17.30 35.70 -53.81
CA PRO A 467 18.33 36.36 -54.62
C PRO A 467 17.86 36.63 -56.04
N VAL A 468 18.16 37.83 -56.53
CA VAL A 468 17.86 38.30 -57.89
C VAL A 468 16.35 38.56 -58.12
N LEU A 469 15.46 37.66 -57.66
CA LEU A 469 14.01 37.76 -57.86
C LEU A 469 13.31 38.68 -56.84
N GLY A 470 14.03 39.06 -55.74
CA GLY A 470 13.49 39.89 -54.69
C GLY A 470 12.44 39.18 -53.81
N ARG A 471 11.49 39.92 -53.31
CA ARG A 471 10.45 39.41 -52.38
C ARG A 471 9.46 38.51 -53.10
N ILE A 472 9.26 37.30 -52.54
CA ILE A 472 8.33 36.27 -53.06
C ILE A 472 7.42 35.85 -51.93
N GLU A 473 6.13 35.90 -52.17
CA GLU A 473 5.12 35.39 -51.24
C GLU A 473 5.22 33.87 -51.11
N ALA A 474 5.41 33.36 -49.91
CA ALA A 474 5.59 31.96 -49.60
C ALA A 474 4.51 31.41 -48.66
N ALA A 475 4.03 32.24 -47.71
CA ALA A 475 3.04 31.80 -46.75
C ALA A 475 1.71 31.42 -47.42
N GLY A 476 1.03 30.42 -46.86
CA GLY A 476 -0.23 29.90 -47.40
C GLY A 476 -0.08 28.89 -48.55
N MET A 477 1.12 28.68 -49.05
CA MET A 477 1.44 27.73 -50.12
C MET A 477 2.08 26.46 -49.57
N THR A 478 1.97 25.36 -50.31
CA THR A 478 2.81 24.19 -50.07
C THR A 478 4.21 24.40 -50.68
N ARG A 479 5.19 23.59 -50.26
CA ARG A 479 6.53 23.62 -50.85
C ARG A 479 6.53 23.42 -52.38
N TRP A 480 5.62 22.64 -52.91
CA TRP A 480 5.47 22.36 -54.33
C TRP A 480 4.98 23.59 -55.09
N GLU A 481 3.98 24.26 -54.55
CA GLU A 481 3.42 25.47 -55.14
C GLU A 481 4.45 26.63 -55.12
N LEU A 482 5.23 26.76 -54.04
CA LEU A 482 6.30 27.75 -53.98
C LEU A 482 7.42 27.41 -54.95
N ALA A 483 7.84 26.14 -55.07
CA ALA A 483 8.83 25.71 -56.03
C ALA A 483 8.40 26.00 -57.48
N GLU A 484 7.16 25.72 -57.81
CA GLU A 484 6.61 25.99 -59.16
C GLU A 484 6.48 27.50 -59.41
N LYS A 485 6.10 28.31 -58.42
CA LYS A 485 6.04 29.78 -58.48
C LYS A 485 7.41 30.37 -58.76
N ILE A 486 8.45 29.95 -58.04
CA ILE A 486 9.82 30.38 -58.26
C ILE A 486 10.32 29.98 -59.65
N LYS A 487 10.07 28.70 -60.07
CA LYS A 487 10.44 28.21 -61.37
C LYS A 487 9.81 29.03 -62.48
N LYS A 488 8.48 29.27 -62.41
CA LYS A 488 7.78 30.08 -63.41
C LYS A 488 8.38 31.47 -63.54
N ARG A 489 8.77 32.07 -62.44
CA ARG A 489 9.32 33.42 -62.42
C ARG A 489 10.75 33.44 -63.02
N LEU A 490 11.60 32.43 -62.69
CA LEU A 490 12.91 32.26 -63.30
C LEU A 490 12.88 32.11 -64.82
N VAL A 491 11.87 31.40 -65.33
CA VAL A 491 11.66 31.21 -66.78
C VAL A 491 11.07 32.47 -67.43
N ALA A 492 10.08 33.09 -66.81
CA ALA A 492 9.39 34.26 -67.37
C ALA A 492 10.32 35.49 -67.44
N ASP A 493 11.17 35.68 -66.44
CA ASP A 493 12.15 36.78 -66.39
C ASP A 493 13.39 36.50 -67.23
N GLY A 494 13.45 35.33 -67.92
CA GLY A 494 14.52 34.98 -68.87
C GLY A 494 15.85 34.54 -68.24
N TYR A 495 15.88 34.25 -66.95
CA TYR A 495 17.13 33.87 -66.25
C TYR A 495 17.54 32.42 -66.52
N LEU A 496 16.61 31.48 -66.41
CA LEU A 496 16.86 30.05 -66.58
C LEU A 496 15.70 29.37 -67.26
N SER A 497 15.92 28.74 -68.45
CA SER A 497 14.87 28.06 -69.20
C SER A 497 14.60 26.61 -68.71
N ASP A 498 15.58 26.01 -68.04
CA ASP A 498 15.56 24.60 -67.56
C ASP A 498 15.71 24.48 -66.03
N ALA A 499 15.23 25.49 -65.31
CA ALA A 499 15.29 25.53 -63.85
C ALA A 499 14.54 24.37 -63.19
N VAL A 500 15.22 23.68 -62.30
CA VAL A 500 14.61 22.74 -61.32
C VAL A 500 14.76 23.38 -59.96
N VAL A 501 13.63 23.62 -59.30
CA VAL A 501 13.58 24.25 -57.96
C VAL A 501 13.12 23.22 -56.93
N THR A 502 13.88 23.03 -55.89
CA THR A 502 13.54 22.18 -54.75
C THR A 502 13.39 23.03 -53.50
N VAL A 503 12.27 22.88 -52.81
CA VAL A 503 11.98 23.59 -51.56
C VAL A 503 11.80 22.57 -50.45
N GLU A 504 12.50 22.76 -49.33
CA GLU A 504 12.44 21.89 -48.15
C GLU A 504 12.34 22.73 -46.87
N PHE A 505 11.57 22.23 -45.87
CA PHE A 505 11.59 22.84 -44.54
C PHE A 505 12.87 22.48 -43.79
N LYS A 506 13.49 23.46 -43.14
CA LYS A 506 14.66 23.27 -42.28
C LYS A 506 14.34 23.24 -40.79
N ASN A 507 13.18 23.79 -40.39
CA ASN A 507 12.75 23.86 -39.01
C ASN A 507 11.40 23.17 -38.77
N PHE A 508 11.01 22.19 -39.63
CA PHE A 508 9.77 21.46 -39.42
C PHE A 508 9.85 20.67 -38.11
N LYS A 509 9.02 21.02 -37.16
CA LYS A 509 8.98 20.42 -35.82
C LYS A 509 7.54 20.27 -35.35
N VAL A 510 7.31 19.25 -34.54
CA VAL A 510 6.08 19.00 -33.82
C VAL A 510 6.42 18.77 -32.34
N THR A 511 5.50 19.15 -31.47
CA THR A 511 5.68 18.95 -30.02
C THR A 511 4.70 17.90 -29.53
N VAL A 512 5.19 16.93 -28.75
CA VAL A 512 4.37 15.89 -28.12
C VAL A 512 4.51 16.04 -26.62
N MET A 513 3.39 16.15 -25.91
CA MET A 513 3.37 16.37 -24.46
C MET A 513 2.23 15.61 -23.78
N GLY A 514 2.29 15.51 -22.46
CA GLY A 514 1.32 14.79 -21.63
C GLY A 514 1.77 13.36 -21.31
N GLU A 515 0.85 12.43 -21.27
CA GLU A 515 1.11 11.05 -20.86
C GLU A 515 1.73 10.18 -21.97
N VAL A 516 2.93 10.56 -22.42
CA VAL A 516 3.80 9.82 -23.32
C VAL A 516 5.11 9.46 -22.61
N ALA A 517 5.82 8.44 -23.11
CA ALA A 517 7.04 7.96 -22.45
C ALA A 517 8.20 8.96 -22.52
N SER A 518 8.29 9.78 -23.60
CA SER A 518 9.35 10.79 -23.82
C SER A 518 8.74 12.06 -24.41
N PRO A 519 8.13 12.94 -23.60
CA PRO A 519 7.61 14.21 -24.12
C PRO A 519 8.75 15.12 -24.61
N GLY A 520 8.49 15.85 -25.68
CA GLY A 520 9.49 16.73 -26.29
C GLY A 520 9.06 17.35 -27.60
N THR A 521 9.93 18.17 -28.17
CA THR A 521 9.79 18.73 -29.51
C THR A 521 10.69 17.97 -30.47
N PHE A 522 10.11 17.41 -31.53
CA PHE A 522 10.78 16.56 -32.50
C PHE A 522 10.94 17.28 -33.84
N SER A 523 12.15 17.29 -34.38
CA SER A 523 12.41 17.76 -35.74
C SER A 523 12.03 16.66 -36.74
N ILE A 524 11.32 17.04 -37.79
CA ILE A 524 10.82 16.14 -38.81
C ILE A 524 11.68 16.28 -40.06
N GLU A 525 12.23 15.17 -40.52
CA GLU A 525 12.89 15.10 -41.83
C GLU A 525 11.82 14.84 -42.90
N GLY A 526 11.70 15.80 -43.83
CA GLY A 526 10.67 15.73 -44.89
C GLY A 526 9.46 16.63 -44.62
N ASP A 527 8.35 16.33 -45.28
CA ASP A 527 7.14 17.17 -45.32
C ASP A 527 5.88 16.46 -44.84
N LYS A 528 6.00 15.23 -44.34
CA LYS A 528 4.84 14.44 -43.95
C LYS A 528 5.11 13.73 -42.61
N VAL A 529 4.32 14.04 -41.64
CA VAL A 529 4.29 13.32 -40.36
C VAL A 529 2.85 13.13 -39.90
N THR A 530 2.57 11.96 -39.37
CA THR A 530 1.27 11.62 -38.82
C THR A 530 1.28 11.65 -37.28
N VAL A 531 0.10 11.73 -36.66
CA VAL A 531 0.00 11.62 -35.19
C VAL A 531 0.63 10.34 -34.67
N LEU A 532 0.43 9.20 -35.33
CA LEU A 532 1.05 7.93 -34.94
C LEU A 532 2.57 7.97 -34.98
N GLN A 533 3.15 8.62 -36.02
CA GLN A 533 4.60 8.79 -36.12
C GLN A 533 5.15 9.72 -35.00
N ALA A 534 4.44 10.81 -34.72
CA ALA A 534 4.83 11.72 -33.65
C ALA A 534 4.75 11.03 -32.27
N LEU A 535 3.71 10.23 -32.03
CA LEU A 535 3.62 9.43 -30.81
C LEU A 535 4.72 8.35 -30.73
N ALA A 536 5.07 7.71 -31.86
CA ALA A 536 6.17 6.75 -31.91
C ALA A 536 7.52 7.42 -31.59
N MET A 537 7.78 8.65 -32.08
CA MET A 537 8.96 9.44 -31.70
C MET A 537 8.99 9.74 -30.19
N ALA A 538 7.85 9.98 -29.59
CA ALA A 538 7.68 10.15 -28.14
C ALA A 538 7.66 8.82 -27.37
N LYS A 539 8.02 7.69 -28.00
CA LYS A 539 8.06 6.33 -27.43
C LYS A 539 6.71 5.85 -26.91
N ASP A 540 5.62 6.25 -27.61
CA ASP A 540 4.24 5.89 -27.35
C ASP A 540 3.64 6.45 -26.05
N LEU A 541 2.34 6.23 -25.87
CA LEU A 541 1.60 6.61 -24.68
C LEU A 541 1.99 5.72 -23.50
N THR A 542 2.04 6.31 -22.29
CA THR A 542 2.13 5.49 -21.08
C THR A 542 0.83 4.69 -20.88
N ILE A 543 0.84 3.74 -19.95
CA ILE A 543 -0.38 3.00 -19.56
C ILE A 543 -1.46 3.93 -18.98
N TYR A 544 -1.09 5.14 -18.61
CA TYR A 544 -1.96 6.16 -18.05
C TYR A 544 -2.48 7.17 -19.08
N GLY A 545 -2.00 7.13 -20.32
CA GLY A 545 -2.47 8.00 -21.39
C GLY A 545 -3.83 7.58 -21.92
N LYS A 546 -4.75 8.55 -22.08
CA LYS A 546 -6.04 8.33 -22.73
C LYS A 546 -5.85 8.16 -24.23
N ARG A 547 -6.21 7.00 -24.77
CA ARG A 547 -6.12 6.66 -26.19
C ARG A 547 -7.33 7.12 -26.99
N ASP A 548 -8.44 7.34 -26.34
CA ASP A 548 -9.71 7.84 -26.91
C ASP A 548 -9.75 9.37 -27.06
N ASN A 549 -8.80 10.06 -26.45
CA ASN A 549 -8.79 11.53 -26.41
C ASN A 549 -7.36 12.11 -26.52
N VAL A 550 -6.78 11.98 -27.71
CA VAL A 550 -5.54 12.66 -28.07
C VAL A 550 -5.87 13.96 -28.79
N LEU A 551 -5.35 15.08 -28.31
CA LEU A 551 -5.63 16.39 -28.85
C LEU A 551 -4.49 16.88 -29.74
N VAL A 552 -4.81 17.36 -30.95
CA VAL A 552 -3.87 18.06 -31.83
C VAL A 552 -4.26 19.52 -31.84
N ILE A 553 -3.39 20.35 -31.32
CA ILE A 553 -3.57 21.81 -31.21
C ILE A 553 -2.77 22.45 -32.36
N ARG A 554 -3.48 23.15 -33.24
CA ARG A 554 -2.93 23.79 -34.44
C ARG A 554 -3.25 25.28 -34.46
N GLU A 555 -2.27 26.10 -34.82
CA GLU A 555 -2.48 27.50 -35.10
C GLU A 555 -2.60 27.72 -36.62
N GLN A 556 -3.76 28.23 -37.07
CA GLN A 556 -4.04 28.46 -38.48
C GLN A 556 -4.79 29.75 -38.67
N GLY A 557 -4.27 30.65 -39.52
CA GLY A 557 -4.91 31.91 -39.82
C GLY A 557 -5.17 32.82 -38.60
N GLY A 558 -4.26 32.83 -37.62
CA GLY A 558 -4.39 33.60 -36.38
C GLY A 558 -5.44 33.03 -35.39
N ARG A 559 -5.93 31.82 -35.63
CA ARG A 559 -6.88 31.11 -34.76
C ARG A 559 -6.26 29.80 -34.30
N ARG A 560 -6.62 29.38 -33.08
CA ARG A 560 -6.24 28.08 -32.55
C ARG A 560 -7.36 27.08 -32.74
N VAL A 561 -7.08 25.95 -33.39
CA VAL A 561 -8.01 24.85 -33.65
C VAL A 561 -7.53 23.63 -32.91
N ILE A 562 -8.44 22.91 -32.25
CA ILE A 562 -8.14 21.66 -31.53
C ILE A 562 -8.88 20.54 -32.24
N TYR A 563 -8.12 19.52 -32.67
CA TYR A 563 -8.67 18.31 -33.24
C TYR A 563 -8.56 17.20 -32.20
N GLN A 564 -9.67 16.51 -31.95
CA GLN A 564 -9.70 15.32 -31.09
C GLN A 564 -9.48 14.07 -31.97
N ILE A 565 -8.58 13.23 -31.56
CA ILE A 565 -8.22 11.98 -32.23
C ILE A 565 -8.41 10.82 -31.27
N ASN A 566 -9.22 9.85 -31.68
CA ASN A 566 -9.40 8.59 -30.98
C ASN A 566 -8.51 7.51 -31.60
N LEU A 567 -7.42 7.14 -30.94
CA LEU A 567 -6.48 6.13 -31.44
C LEU A 567 -7.06 4.71 -31.43
N MET A 568 -8.16 4.49 -30.71
CA MET A 568 -8.83 3.19 -30.66
C MET A 568 -9.74 2.95 -31.86
N ASP A 569 -10.03 3.99 -32.64
CA ASP A 569 -10.95 3.98 -33.76
C ASP A 569 -10.22 4.19 -35.11
N VAL A 570 -10.60 3.46 -36.15
CA VAL A 570 -10.09 3.60 -37.51
C VAL A 570 -10.45 4.97 -38.12
N ASP A 571 -11.54 5.58 -37.68
CA ASP A 571 -11.96 6.91 -38.17
C ASP A 571 -10.95 8.03 -37.87
N MET A 572 -9.92 7.78 -37.02
CA MET A 572 -8.82 8.71 -36.83
C MET A 572 -8.13 9.10 -38.15
N PHE A 573 -8.07 8.20 -39.14
CA PHE A 573 -7.43 8.47 -40.44
C PHE A 573 -8.15 9.53 -41.25
N LYS A 574 -9.43 9.77 -40.97
CA LYS A 574 -10.28 10.78 -41.66
C LYS A 574 -10.20 12.15 -40.98
N SER A 575 -9.56 12.23 -39.79
CA SER A 575 -9.43 13.50 -39.05
C SER A 575 -8.51 14.46 -39.79
N PRO A 576 -8.89 15.76 -39.92
CA PRO A 576 -7.99 16.80 -40.44
C PRO A 576 -6.73 17.01 -39.59
N GLY A 577 -6.74 16.58 -38.31
CA GLY A 577 -5.60 16.61 -37.41
C GLY A 577 -4.66 15.41 -37.55
N TYR A 578 -5.00 14.39 -38.34
CA TYR A 578 -4.18 13.16 -38.46
C TYR A 578 -2.80 13.42 -39.08
N TYR A 579 -2.75 14.25 -40.14
CA TYR A 579 -1.49 14.75 -40.72
C TYR A 579 -1.12 16.04 -40.01
N LEU A 580 0.04 16.03 -39.34
CA LEU A 580 0.49 17.16 -38.57
C LEU A 580 1.10 18.25 -39.46
N GLN A 581 0.95 19.49 -39.05
CA GLN A 581 1.48 20.70 -39.66
C GLN A 581 2.64 21.24 -38.81
N GLN A 582 3.35 22.25 -39.35
CA GLN A 582 4.42 22.93 -38.62
C GLN A 582 3.92 23.50 -37.28
N ASN A 583 4.68 23.27 -36.22
CA ASN A 583 4.41 23.71 -34.84
C ASN A 583 3.15 23.11 -34.19
N ASP A 584 2.53 22.06 -34.75
CA ASP A 584 1.45 21.37 -34.08
C ASP A 584 1.90 20.81 -32.72
N VAL A 585 0.97 20.86 -31.76
CA VAL A 585 1.16 20.28 -30.44
C VAL A 585 0.22 19.09 -30.28
N VAL A 586 0.78 17.91 -30.07
CA VAL A 586 0.04 16.67 -29.76
C VAL A 586 0.01 16.52 -28.25
N TYR A 587 -1.16 16.59 -27.64
CA TYR A 587 -1.35 16.47 -26.20
C TYR A 587 -2.12 15.21 -25.84
N VAL A 588 -1.52 14.38 -24.97
CA VAL A 588 -2.11 13.16 -24.45
C VAL A 588 -2.58 13.40 -23.03
N GLU A 589 -3.89 13.32 -22.80
CA GLU A 589 -4.47 13.50 -21.47
C GLU A 589 -4.18 12.29 -20.58
N PRO A 590 -3.96 12.53 -19.25
CA PRO A 590 -3.89 11.46 -18.27
C PRO A 590 -5.28 10.83 -18.02
N ASN A 591 -5.29 9.54 -17.76
CA ASN A 591 -6.50 8.84 -17.34
C ASN A 591 -6.84 9.12 -15.85
N PRO A 592 -8.06 8.82 -15.38
CA PRO A 592 -8.46 9.05 -13.98
C PRO A 592 -7.57 8.35 -12.95
N ASN A 593 -6.93 7.24 -13.32
CA ASN A 593 -6.02 6.51 -12.41
C ASN A 593 -4.74 7.31 -12.14
N LYS A 594 -4.20 7.99 -13.15
CA LYS A 594 -3.05 8.90 -12.97
C LYS A 594 -3.42 10.13 -12.14
N ALA A 595 -4.60 10.70 -12.38
CA ALA A 595 -5.10 11.82 -11.60
C ALA A 595 -5.27 11.43 -10.12
N ARG A 596 -5.73 10.23 -9.82
CA ARG A 596 -5.79 9.69 -8.46
C ARG A 596 -4.40 9.46 -7.86
N GLN A 597 -3.42 9.02 -8.63
CA GLN A 597 -2.03 8.85 -8.14
C GLN A 597 -1.37 10.17 -7.74
N SER A 598 -1.68 11.28 -8.41
CA SER A 598 -1.14 12.59 -8.04
C SER A 598 -1.69 13.14 -6.72
N THR A 599 -2.81 12.56 -6.23
CA THR A 599 -3.43 12.89 -4.94
C THR A 599 -3.13 11.85 -3.85
N ILE A 600 -2.49 10.73 -4.22
CA ILE A 600 -2.12 9.65 -3.29
C ILE A 600 -0.64 9.81 -2.95
N ASP A 601 -0.37 10.13 -1.69
CA ASP A 601 0.98 10.17 -1.13
C ASP A 601 1.67 8.80 -1.29
N ASP A 602 2.95 8.75 -1.60
CA ASP A 602 3.75 7.51 -1.80
C ASP A 602 3.64 6.52 -0.64
N LYS A 603 3.35 7.01 0.56
CA LYS A 603 3.07 6.21 1.76
C LYS A 603 1.83 5.30 1.60
N ASN A 604 0.79 5.78 0.93
CA ASN A 604 -0.46 5.03 0.74
C ASN A 604 -0.32 3.91 -0.29
N LEU A 605 0.53 4.07 -1.29
CA LEU A 605 0.83 3.03 -2.28
C LEU A 605 1.57 1.84 -1.65
N ARG A 606 2.49 2.08 -0.73
CA ARG A 606 3.20 1.02 0.01
C ARG A 606 2.25 0.22 0.90
N LEU A 607 1.32 0.90 1.57
CA LEU A 607 0.34 0.25 2.45
C LEU A 607 -0.69 -0.58 1.66
N THR A 608 -1.16 -0.10 0.50
CA THR A 608 -2.05 -0.88 -0.37
C THR A 608 -1.34 -2.10 -0.99
N SER A 609 -0.07 -2.00 -1.33
CA SER A 609 0.70 -3.17 -1.82
C SER A 609 0.91 -4.21 -0.72
N ILE A 610 1.10 -3.79 0.53
CA ILE A 610 1.18 -4.67 1.70
C ILE A 610 -0.19 -5.36 1.94
N ALA A 611 -1.29 -4.62 1.84
CA ALA A 611 -2.64 -5.17 1.99
C ALA A 611 -2.98 -6.22 0.90
N ILE A 612 -2.61 -5.96 -0.36
CA ILE A 612 -2.80 -6.90 -1.47
C ILE A 612 -1.91 -8.14 -1.31
N SER A 613 -0.65 -7.96 -0.89
CA SER A 613 0.27 -9.08 -0.62
C SER A 613 -0.22 -9.93 0.55
N SER A 614 -0.77 -9.32 1.58
CA SER A 614 -1.38 -10.01 2.71
C SER A 614 -2.63 -10.78 2.31
N ALA A 615 -3.46 -10.23 1.43
CA ALA A 615 -4.65 -10.91 0.90
C ALA A 615 -4.28 -12.15 0.05
N SER A 616 -3.22 -12.08 -0.75
CA SER A 616 -2.74 -13.24 -1.54
C SER A 616 -2.12 -14.34 -0.66
N VAL A 617 -1.42 -13.99 0.40
CA VAL A 617 -0.94 -14.96 1.41
C VAL A 617 -2.12 -15.63 2.12
N LEU A 618 -3.18 -14.89 2.43
CA LEU A 618 -4.40 -15.45 3.03
C LEU A 618 -5.14 -16.40 2.09
N LEU A 619 -5.19 -16.07 0.80
CA LEU A 619 -5.79 -16.94 -0.21
C LEU A 619 -5.00 -18.25 -0.37
N SER A 620 -3.67 -18.17 -0.35
CA SER A 620 -2.78 -19.33 -0.38
C SER A 620 -2.91 -20.18 0.88
N LEU A 621 -3.06 -19.55 2.04
CA LEU A 621 -3.33 -20.23 3.32
C LEU A 621 -4.72 -20.90 3.32
N ALA A 622 -5.74 -20.24 2.79
CA ALA A 622 -7.07 -20.82 2.67
C ALA A 622 -7.08 -22.03 1.73
N THR A 623 -6.35 -21.96 0.61
CA THR A 623 -6.20 -23.10 -0.33
C THR A 623 -5.42 -24.25 0.31
N LEU A 624 -4.37 -23.93 1.09
CA LEU A 624 -3.61 -24.93 1.85
C LEU A 624 -4.48 -25.60 2.92
N ILE A 625 -5.31 -24.83 3.62
CA ILE A 625 -6.26 -25.35 4.62
C ILE A 625 -7.29 -26.27 3.97
N ILE A 626 -7.82 -25.90 2.81
CA ILE A 626 -8.78 -26.71 2.05
C ILE A 626 -8.11 -28.05 1.63
N ASN A 627 -6.86 -28.03 1.19
CA ASN A 627 -6.11 -29.22 0.80
C ASN A 627 -5.65 -30.10 1.99
N LEU A 628 -5.52 -29.53 3.20
CA LEU A 628 -5.18 -30.28 4.41
C LEU A 628 -6.41 -30.89 5.12
N VAL A 629 -7.62 -30.44 4.78
CA VAL A 629 -8.90 -30.88 5.36
C VAL A 629 -9.61 -31.89 4.44
N ASN A 630 -9.20 -32.00 3.18
CA ASN A 630 -9.54 -33.09 2.27
C ASN A 630 -8.55 -34.24 2.37
#